data_a25369732c37d5b56df62a7051da56ce
#
_entry.id   a25369732c37d5b56df62a7051da56ce
#
_cell.length_a   1.000
_cell.length_b   1.000
_cell.length_c   1.000
_cell.angle_alpha   90.00
_cell.angle_beta   90.00
_cell.angle_gamma   90.00
#
_symmetry.space_group_name_H-M   'P 1'
#
loop_
_entity.id
_entity.type
_entity.pdbx_description
1 polymer ?
#
loop_
_entity_poly.entity_id
_entity_poly.type
_entity_poly.pdbx_seq_one_letter_code
_entity_poly.pdbx_strand_id
1 'polypeptide(L)'
;LSNYLFSNNILCKTIFHETSSKAYQAQKWVHPDMVGVRFNEFQEQATRALLKASETKEYVALYSYELKRTIENDHQLKEYFFQALSNSSWANYGYLVAFEINEDVMEEMERLNRAFGIGVIKLSPYTDDTKELFPARKNELDYYTIDKLCRINNDFKSFITKATKVLNAQIEVLEDVKNGLQKFCDRGFSSQEEILEYCNENHIPC
;
A
#
# COMPACT_ATOMS: atom_id res chain seq x y z
N LEU A 1 9.65 -0.18 4.56
CA LEU A 1 8.27 0.29 4.41
C LEU A 1 7.33 -0.42 5.38
N SER A 2 7.35 -1.76 5.48
CA SER A 2 6.40 -2.52 6.31
C SER A 2 6.37 -2.07 7.78
N ASN A 3 7.53 -1.76 8.40
CA ASN A 3 7.58 -1.23 9.77
C ASN A 3 6.85 0.12 9.88
N TYR A 4 7.11 1.03 8.95
CA TYR A 4 6.45 2.34 8.91
C TYR A 4 4.93 2.22 8.71
N LEU A 5 4.48 1.33 7.82
CA LEU A 5 3.06 1.11 7.60
C LEU A 5 2.39 0.48 8.83
N PHE A 6 3.06 -0.48 9.47
CA PHE A 6 2.54 -1.12 10.67
C PHE A 6 2.38 -0.12 11.84
N SER A 7 3.34 0.80 12.04
CA SER A 7 3.21 1.86 13.06
C SER A 7 2.03 2.82 12.77
N ASN A 8 1.57 2.88 11.51
CA ASN A 8 0.37 3.62 11.09
C ASN A 8 -0.91 2.76 11.01
N ASN A 9 -0.91 1.58 11.65
CA ASN A 9 -2.01 0.62 11.64
C ASN A 9 -2.41 0.12 10.25
N ILE A 10 -1.47 0.06 9.31
CA ILE A 10 -1.67 -0.46 7.96
C ILE A 10 -1.01 -1.82 7.86
N LEU A 11 -1.79 -2.87 7.64
CA LEU A 11 -1.30 -4.19 7.28
C LEU A 11 -1.01 -4.24 5.79
N CYS A 12 0.18 -4.66 5.40
CA CYS A 12 0.62 -4.61 4.01
C CYS A 12 1.09 -5.97 3.49
N LYS A 13 1.06 -6.13 2.15
CA LYS A 13 1.50 -7.34 1.46
C LYS A 13 2.19 -6.99 0.16
N THR A 14 3.41 -7.48 -0.04
CA THR A 14 4.12 -7.46 -1.32
C THR A 14 3.38 -8.34 -2.32
N ILE A 15 3.19 -7.83 -3.53
CA ILE A 15 2.55 -8.52 -4.64
C ILE A 15 3.61 -8.95 -5.64
N PHE A 16 3.86 -10.24 -5.71
CA PHE A 16 4.89 -10.78 -6.58
C PHE A 16 4.37 -10.95 -8.01
N HIS A 17 5.15 -10.46 -8.99
CA HIS A 17 4.83 -10.56 -10.41
C HIS A 17 4.77 -12.02 -10.89
N GLU A 18 5.61 -12.88 -10.32
CA GLU A 18 5.71 -14.29 -10.66
C GLU A 18 4.43 -15.08 -10.33
N THR A 19 3.62 -14.57 -9.40
CA THR A 19 2.33 -15.18 -9.04
C THR A 19 1.21 -14.80 -10.00
N SER A 20 1.50 -13.94 -10.98
CA SER A 20 0.53 -13.52 -11.99
C SER A 20 0.34 -14.56 -13.08
N SER A 21 -0.88 -14.68 -13.60
CA SER A 21 -1.24 -15.58 -14.68
C SER A 21 -0.43 -15.26 -15.95
N LYS A 22 0.11 -16.29 -16.63
CA LYS A 22 0.94 -16.15 -17.83
C LYS A 22 0.28 -15.35 -18.95
N ALA A 23 -1.04 -15.38 -19.08
CA ALA A 23 -1.79 -14.63 -20.08
C ALA A 23 -1.67 -13.09 -19.91
N TYR A 24 -1.29 -12.62 -18.74
CA TYR A 24 -1.19 -11.20 -18.41
C TYR A 24 0.25 -10.74 -18.11
N GLN A 25 1.24 -11.64 -18.13
CA GLN A 25 2.65 -11.30 -17.88
C GLN A 25 3.24 -10.28 -18.87
N ALA A 26 2.64 -10.16 -20.07
CA ALA A 26 3.05 -9.17 -21.07
C ALA A 26 2.50 -7.76 -20.80
N GLN A 27 1.57 -7.59 -19.86
CA GLN A 27 1.01 -6.28 -19.53
C GLN A 27 1.93 -5.60 -18.49
N LYS A 28 2.59 -4.52 -18.91
CA LYS A 28 3.32 -3.65 -17.99
C LYS A 28 2.32 -2.88 -17.11
N TRP A 29 2.69 -2.62 -15.84
CA TRP A 29 1.94 -1.76 -14.90
C TRP A 29 0.51 -2.25 -14.64
N VAL A 30 0.35 -3.51 -14.30
CA VAL A 30 -0.98 -4.09 -14.05
C VAL A 30 -1.35 -4.14 -12.59
N HIS A 31 -0.37 -4.29 -11.71
CA HIS A 31 -0.58 -4.35 -10.26
C HIS A 31 0.53 -3.62 -9.51
N PRO A 32 0.23 -3.13 -8.29
CA PRO A 32 1.21 -2.45 -7.45
C PRO A 32 2.29 -3.42 -6.93
N ASP A 33 3.41 -2.87 -6.49
CA ASP A 33 4.47 -3.63 -5.84
C ASP A 33 4.02 -4.09 -4.44
N MET A 34 3.25 -3.27 -3.73
CA MET A 34 2.71 -3.59 -2.41
C MET A 34 1.30 -3.03 -2.25
N VAL A 35 0.46 -3.75 -1.53
CA VAL A 35 -0.88 -3.33 -1.13
C VAL A 35 -0.98 -3.18 0.37
N GLY A 36 -1.88 -2.33 0.84
CA GLY A 36 -2.13 -2.12 2.25
C GLY A 36 -3.61 -2.07 2.58
N VAL A 37 -3.95 -2.39 3.82
CA VAL A 37 -5.29 -2.24 4.38
C VAL A 37 -5.23 -1.66 5.77
N ARG A 38 -6.08 -0.67 6.04
CA ARG A 38 -6.34 -0.15 7.36
C ARG A 38 -7.83 -0.29 7.66
N PHE A 39 -8.13 -0.83 8.84
CA PHE A 39 -9.50 -0.92 9.34
C PHE A 39 -9.75 0.22 10.32
N ASN A 40 -10.87 0.91 10.16
CA ASN A 40 -11.31 1.87 11.16
C ASN A 40 -11.91 1.11 12.35
N GLU A 41 -11.26 1.24 13.48
CA GLU A 41 -11.66 0.56 14.71
C GLU A 41 -12.48 1.48 15.60
N PHE A 42 -13.65 1.00 15.98
CA PHE A 42 -14.47 1.65 16.96
C PHE A 42 -14.60 0.71 18.17
N GLN A 43 -14.40 1.25 19.37
CA GLN A 43 -14.47 0.45 20.60
C GLN A 43 -15.91 0.04 20.90
N GLU A 44 -16.87 0.93 20.66
CA GLU A 44 -18.26 0.72 20.98
C GLU A 44 -18.98 -0.13 19.92
N GLN A 45 -19.70 -1.17 20.40
CA GLN A 45 -20.51 -2.04 19.55
C GLN A 45 -21.63 -1.26 18.82
N ALA A 46 -22.23 -0.28 19.49
CA ALA A 46 -23.28 0.56 18.90
C ALA A 46 -22.75 1.35 17.70
N THR A 47 -21.53 1.93 17.78
CA THR A 47 -20.91 2.65 16.69
C THR A 47 -20.61 1.73 15.51
N ARG A 48 -20.11 0.51 15.76
CA ARG A 48 -19.88 -0.51 14.72
C ARG A 48 -21.18 -0.93 14.03
N ALA A 49 -22.27 -1.11 14.80
CA ALA A 49 -23.57 -1.45 14.25
C ALA A 49 -24.16 -0.32 13.41
N LEU A 50 -24.05 0.93 13.89
CA LEU A 50 -24.47 2.11 13.14
C LEU A 50 -23.73 2.23 11.81
N LEU A 51 -22.42 2.06 11.82
CA LEU A 51 -21.58 2.12 10.65
C LEU A 51 -21.99 1.02 9.65
N LYS A 52 -22.24 -0.21 10.10
CA LYS A 52 -22.76 -1.31 9.25
C LYS A 52 -24.13 -0.98 8.63
N ALA A 53 -25.00 -0.36 9.39
CA ALA A 53 -26.35 0.00 8.94
C ALA A 53 -26.37 1.18 7.98
N SER A 54 -25.37 2.08 8.05
CA SER A 54 -25.31 3.29 7.23
C SER A 54 -24.74 3.07 5.82
N GLU A 55 -24.41 1.83 5.44
CA GLU A 55 -23.82 1.47 4.15
C GLU A 55 -22.59 2.32 3.75
N THR A 56 -22.02 3.05 4.72
CA THR A 56 -20.82 3.86 4.45
C THR A 56 -19.61 2.95 4.23
N LYS A 57 -18.82 3.26 3.21
CA LYS A 57 -17.59 2.53 2.87
C LYS A 57 -16.40 2.92 3.78
N GLU A 58 -16.65 3.46 4.96
CA GLU A 58 -15.60 4.00 5.83
C GLU A 58 -14.97 2.99 6.79
N TYR A 59 -15.36 1.71 6.68
CA TYR A 59 -14.77 0.65 7.51
C TYR A 59 -13.34 0.31 7.19
N VAL A 60 -12.96 0.50 5.94
CA VAL A 60 -11.69 0.03 5.40
C VAL A 60 -11.11 1.08 4.46
N ALA A 61 -9.82 1.23 4.51
CA ALA A 61 -9.07 1.96 3.51
C ALA A 61 -8.07 1.00 2.85
N LEU A 62 -8.07 0.95 1.53
CA LEU A 62 -7.14 0.18 0.72
C LEU A 62 -6.07 1.11 0.13
N TYR A 63 -4.84 0.65 0.17
CA TYR A 63 -3.65 1.38 -0.25
C TYR A 63 -2.92 0.63 -1.33
N SER A 64 -2.32 1.38 -2.25
CA SER A 64 -1.45 0.89 -3.31
C SER A 64 -0.11 1.62 -3.25
N TYR A 65 0.98 0.88 -3.27
CA TYR A 65 2.33 1.43 -3.19
C TYR A 65 3.15 0.97 -4.39
N GLU A 66 3.77 1.93 -5.06
CA GLU A 66 4.78 1.72 -6.10
C GLU A 66 6.14 2.05 -5.50
N LEU A 67 7.09 1.10 -5.52
CA LEU A 67 8.38 1.21 -4.85
C LEU A 67 9.50 1.47 -5.87
N LYS A 68 10.32 2.46 -5.57
CA LYS A 68 11.52 2.79 -6.35
C LYS A 68 12.72 2.95 -5.42
N ARG A 69 13.92 2.74 -5.95
CA ARG A 69 15.15 2.99 -5.18
C ARG A 69 15.47 4.47 -5.15
N THR A 70 15.55 5.08 -6.33
CA THR A 70 15.98 6.47 -6.52
C THR A 70 15.05 7.18 -7.51
N ILE A 71 14.88 8.48 -7.32
CA ILE A 71 14.25 9.41 -8.28
C ILE A 71 15.23 10.55 -8.51
N GLU A 72 15.98 10.50 -9.61
CA GLU A 72 17.12 11.39 -9.86
C GLU A 72 16.76 12.61 -10.70
N ASN A 73 15.77 12.48 -11.58
CA ASN A 73 15.43 13.50 -12.55
C ASN A 73 13.95 13.49 -12.94
N ASP A 74 13.52 14.53 -13.64
CA ASP A 74 12.14 14.73 -14.10
C ASP A 74 11.57 13.60 -14.94
N HIS A 75 12.39 12.97 -15.77
CA HIS A 75 11.94 11.87 -16.62
C HIS A 75 11.57 10.65 -15.77
N GLN A 76 12.46 10.24 -14.85
CA GLN A 76 12.19 9.15 -13.91
C GLN A 76 11.00 9.47 -12.99
N LEU A 77 10.93 10.72 -12.48
CA LEU A 77 9.79 11.14 -11.67
C LEU A 77 8.48 10.91 -12.41
N LYS A 78 8.35 11.41 -13.64
CA LYS A 78 7.12 11.29 -14.43
C LYS A 78 6.79 9.83 -14.74
N GLU A 79 7.77 9.05 -15.16
CA GLU A 79 7.57 7.62 -15.42
C GLU A 79 7.03 6.90 -14.18
N TYR A 80 7.70 7.04 -13.04
CA TYR A 80 7.33 6.34 -11.81
C TYR A 80 6.02 6.87 -11.21
N PHE A 81 5.78 8.17 -11.32
CA PHE A 81 4.55 8.78 -10.84
C PHE A 81 3.32 8.29 -11.62
N PHE A 82 3.42 8.24 -12.96
CA PHE A 82 2.34 7.71 -13.80
C PHE A 82 2.18 6.19 -13.66
N GLN A 83 3.23 5.46 -13.35
CA GLN A 83 3.14 4.06 -12.96
C GLN A 83 2.37 3.91 -11.65
N ALA A 84 2.72 4.67 -10.61
CA ALA A 84 1.98 4.69 -9.34
C ALA A 84 0.51 5.07 -9.54
N LEU A 85 0.22 6.08 -10.36
CA LEU A 85 -1.14 6.51 -10.69
C LEU A 85 -1.94 5.38 -11.36
N SER A 86 -1.36 4.71 -12.35
CA SER A 86 -1.99 3.58 -13.04
C SER A 86 -2.27 2.42 -12.09
N ASN A 87 -1.27 2.04 -11.30
CA ASN A 87 -1.34 0.87 -10.40
C ASN A 87 -2.20 1.10 -9.17
N SER A 88 -2.54 2.36 -8.84
CA SER A 88 -3.36 2.71 -7.68
C SER A 88 -4.80 3.12 -8.01
N SER A 89 -5.19 3.11 -9.27
CA SER A 89 -6.51 3.58 -9.73
C SER A 89 -7.70 2.86 -9.07
N TRP A 90 -7.47 1.69 -8.51
CA TRP A 90 -8.46 0.87 -7.81
C TRP A 90 -8.58 1.16 -6.31
N ALA A 91 -7.55 1.77 -5.70
CA ALA A 91 -7.39 1.93 -4.26
C ALA A 91 -7.92 3.26 -3.74
N ASN A 92 -8.17 3.35 -2.42
CA ASN A 92 -8.51 4.62 -1.79
C ASN A 92 -7.31 5.58 -1.80
N TYR A 93 -6.10 5.07 -1.64
CA TYR A 93 -4.88 5.86 -1.58
C TYR A 93 -3.77 5.21 -2.40
N GLY A 94 -3.14 5.99 -3.28
CA GLY A 94 -1.98 5.57 -4.06
C GLY A 94 -0.73 6.32 -3.66
N TYR A 95 0.39 5.63 -3.53
CA TYR A 95 1.66 6.20 -3.12
C TYR A 95 2.80 5.78 -4.04
N LEU A 96 3.65 6.75 -4.38
CA LEU A 96 5.00 6.53 -4.86
C LEU A 96 5.94 6.55 -3.68
N VAL A 97 6.79 5.54 -3.56
CA VAL A 97 7.69 5.35 -2.41
C VAL A 97 9.12 5.21 -2.92
N ALA A 98 10.05 6.01 -2.40
CA ALA A 98 11.46 5.93 -2.79
C ALA A 98 12.39 6.18 -1.60
N PHE A 99 13.62 5.61 -1.67
CA PHE A 99 14.66 5.89 -0.68
C PHE A 99 15.36 7.23 -0.97
N GLU A 100 15.78 7.44 -2.20
CA GLU A 100 16.48 8.66 -2.59
C GLU A 100 15.62 9.45 -3.56
N ILE A 101 15.45 10.73 -3.28
CA ILE A 101 14.73 11.68 -4.12
C ILE A 101 15.61 12.91 -4.26
N ASN A 102 15.98 13.24 -5.50
CA ASN A 102 16.74 14.46 -5.79
C ASN A 102 15.89 15.70 -5.46
N GLU A 103 16.48 16.68 -4.82
CA GLU A 103 15.79 17.93 -4.46
C GLU A 103 15.30 18.71 -5.69
N ASP A 104 15.99 18.61 -6.83
CA ASP A 104 15.62 19.29 -8.06
C ASP A 104 14.26 18.88 -8.63
N VAL A 105 13.74 17.69 -8.24
CA VAL A 105 12.43 17.20 -8.72
C VAL A 105 11.28 17.54 -7.78
N MET A 106 11.54 18.15 -6.62
CA MET A 106 10.53 18.35 -5.57
C MET A 106 9.38 19.25 -6.00
N GLU A 107 9.65 20.32 -6.74
CA GLU A 107 8.62 21.26 -7.22
C GLU A 107 7.66 20.54 -8.21
N GLU A 108 8.21 19.80 -9.14
CA GLU A 108 7.41 19.03 -10.11
C GLU A 108 6.64 17.90 -9.41
N MET A 109 7.23 17.25 -8.43
CA MET A 109 6.59 16.21 -7.62
C MET A 109 5.39 16.77 -6.85
N GLU A 110 5.51 17.95 -6.24
CA GLU A 110 4.40 18.63 -5.58
C GLU A 110 3.30 18.99 -6.58
N ARG A 111 3.67 19.48 -7.76
CA ARG A 111 2.73 19.80 -8.84
C ARG A 111 1.94 18.55 -9.26
N LEU A 112 2.61 17.43 -9.45
CA LEU A 112 1.99 16.16 -9.82
C LEU A 112 1.08 15.64 -8.69
N ASN A 113 1.51 15.72 -7.42
CA ASN A 113 0.67 15.35 -6.28
C ASN A 113 -0.63 16.16 -6.26
N ARG A 114 -0.55 17.49 -6.38
CA ARG A 114 -1.74 18.36 -6.43
C ARG A 114 -2.67 18.02 -7.59
N ALA A 115 -2.12 17.72 -8.76
CA ALA A 115 -2.91 17.42 -9.95
C ALA A 115 -3.62 16.06 -9.85
N PHE A 116 -2.91 15.02 -9.46
CA PHE A 116 -3.37 13.63 -9.57
C PHE A 116 -3.67 12.96 -8.23
N GLY A 117 -3.19 13.50 -7.11
CA GLY A 117 -3.49 13.01 -5.77
C GLY A 117 -2.71 11.77 -5.34
N ILE A 118 -1.65 11.39 -6.06
CA ILE A 118 -0.72 10.33 -5.61
C ILE A 118 0.18 10.91 -4.52
N GLY A 119 0.20 10.26 -3.36
CA GLY A 119 1.10 10.62 -2.27
C GLY A 119 2.53 10.21 -2.53
N VAL A 120 3.46 10.76 -1.78
CA VAL A 120 4.88 10.42 -1.86
C VAL A 120 5.44 10.15 -0.47
N ILE A 121 6.09 9.01 -0.31
CA ILE A 121 6.81 8.62 0.90
C ILE A 121 8.29 8.51 0.59
N LYS A 122 9.12 9.25 1.33
CA LYS A 122 10.57 9.06 1.35
C LYS A 122 10.92 8.08 2.46
N LEU A 123 11.45 6.92 2.06
CA LEU A 123 11.91 5.90 3.00
C LEU A 123 13.27 6.24 3.59
N SER A 124 13.46 5.80 4.82
CA SER A 124 14.75 5.71 5.48
C SER A 124 14.94 4.28 6.03
N PRO A 125 16.18 3.79 6.14
CA PRO A 125 16.47 2.59 6.93
C PRO A 125 16.03 2.74 8.39
N TYR A 126 16.06 3.96 8.90
CA TYR A 126 15.53 4.33 10.21
C TYR A 126 14.05 4.65 10.10
N THR A 127 13.19 3.82 10.70
CA THR A 127 11.74 3.93 10.55
C THR A 127 11.22 5.32 10.94
N ASP A 128 11.77 5.91 12.00
CA ASP A 128 11.39 7.24 12.50
C ASP A 128 11.75 8.39 11.54
N ASP A 129 12.70 8.16 10.64
CA ASP A 129 13.12 9.13 9.61
C ASP A 129 12.34 8.96 8.29
N THR A 130 11.54 7.91 8.18
CA THR A 130 10.63 7.74 7.03
C THR A 130 9.55 8.81 7.07
N LYS A 131 9.36 9.54 5.97
CA LYS A 131 8.46 10.70 5.92
C LYS A 131 7.48 10.61 4.75
N GLU A 132 6.21 10.90 5.04
CA GLU A 132 5.25 11.26 4.00
C GLU A 132 5.54 12.71 3.56
N LEU A 133 6.10 12.87 2.37
CA LEU A 133 6.42 14.19 1.82
C LEU A 133 5.16 14.90 1.31
N PHE A 134 4.31 14.15 0.62
CA PHE A 134 3.03 14.63 0.11
C PHE A 134 1.94 13.61 0.39
N PRO A 135 0.80 14.01 0.99
CA PRO A 135 -0.29 13.08 1.29
C PRO A 135 -1.03 12.66 0.02
N ALA A 136 -1.50 11.42 0.01
CA ALA A 136 -2.39 10.94 -1.03
C ALA A 136 -3.81 11.48 -0.87
N ARG A 137 -4.48 11.77 -1.98
CA ARG A 137 -5.91 12.10 -2.00
C ARG A 137 -6.74 10.83 -1.89
N LYS A 138 -7.80 10.86 -1.09
CA LYS A 138 -8.76 9.76 -1.00
C LYS A 138 -9.57 9.65 -2.30
N ASN A 139 -9.60 8.46 -2.88
CA ASN A 139 -10.41 8.10 -4.04
C ASN A 139 -11.47 7.06 -3.67
N GLU A 140 -12.49 6.93 -4.50
CA GLU A 140 -13.43 5.83 -4.42
C GLU A 140 -12.78 4.53 -4.93
N LEU A 141 -13.21 3.38 -4.37
CA LEU A 141 -12.72 2.08 -4.84
C LEU A 141 -13.27 1.74 -6.22
N ASP A 142 -12.40 1.33 -7.16
CA ASP A 142 -12.82 0.76 -8.43
C ASP A 142 -12.92 -0.77 -8.33
N TYR A 143 -14.12 -1.25 -8.09
CA TYR A 143 -14.41 -2.68 -7.94
C TYR A 143 -14.18 -3.49 -9.23
N TYR A 144 -14.30 -2.87 -10.40
CA TYR A 144 -14.01 -3.55 -11.68
C TYR A 144 -12.52 -3.84 -11.81
N THR A 145 -11.69 -2.88 -11.44
CA THR A 145 -10.24 -3.08 -11.43
C THR A 145 -9.81 -4.04 -10.32
N ILE A 146 -10.39 -3.97 -9.12
CA ILE A 146 -10.15 -4.95 -8.04
C ILE A 146 -10.48 -6.38 -8.52
N ASP A 147 -11.63 -6.59 -9.16
CA ASP A 147 -12.04 -7.90 -9.71
C ASP A 147 -11.05 -8.39 -10.78
N LYS A 148 -10.62 -7.50 -11.68
CA LYS A 148 -9.59 -7.81 -12.67
C LYS A 148 -8.28 -8.24 -12.00
N LEU A 149 -7.80 -7.50 -11.00
CA LEU A 149 -6.57 -7.81 -10.28
C LEU A 149 -6.66 -9.14 -9.52
N CYS A 150 -7.79 -9.44 -8.91
CA CYS A 150 -8.05 -10.73 -8.25
C CYS A 150 -7.97 -11.92 -9.24
N ARG A 151 -8.35 -11.71 -10.50
CA ARG A 151 -8.23 -12.75 -11.55
C ARG A 151 -6.81 -12.93 -12.05
N ILE A 152 -6.03 -11.86 -12.02
CA ILE A 152 -4.67 -11.84 -12.57
C ILE A 152 -3.65 -12.37 -11.56
N ASN A 153 -3.74 -11.97 -10.29
CA ASN A 153 -2.72 -12.22 -9.28
C ASN A 153 -3.30 -12.88 -8.03
N ASN A 154 -2.73 -14.04 -7.66
CA ASN A 154 -3.21 -14.84 -6.53
C ASN A 154 -2.89 -14.21 -5.17
N ASP A 155 -1.78 -13.48 -5.03
CA ASP A 155 -1.43 -12.81 -3.78
C ASP A 155 -2.41 -11.67 -3.53
N PHE A 156 -2.70 -10.87 -4.57
CA PHE A 156 -3.72 -9.82 -4.49
C PHE A 156 -5.10 -10.39 -4.11
N LYS A 157 -5.53 -11.45 -4.80
CA LYS A 157 -6.79 -12.14 -4.49
C LYS A 157 -6.85 -12.62 -3.05
N SER A 158 -5.77 -13.24 -2.58
CA SER A 158 -5.67 -13.76 -1.21
C SER A 158 -5.73 -12.63 -0.19
N PHE A 159 -5.06 -11.50 -0.46
CA PHE A 159 -5.09 -10.31 0.37
C PHE A 159 -6.51 -9.74 0.49
N ILE A 160 -7.19 -9.49 -0.63
CA ILE A 160 -8.58 -8.99 -0.64
C ILE A 160 -9.52 -9.97 0.08
N THR A 161 -9.37 -11.29 -0.17
CA THR A 161 -10.19 -12.32 0.49
C THR A 161 -10.04 -12.28 2.02
N LYS A 162 -8.80 -12.15 2.52
CA LYS A 162 -8.54 -12.08 3.96
C LYS A 162 -9.02 -10.77 4.57
N ALA A 163 -8.83 -9.64 3.90
CA ALA A 163 -9.37 -8.34 4.33
C ALA A 163 -10.90 -8.37 4.40
N THR A 164 -11.58 -8.97 3.42
CA THR A 164 -13.03 -9.15 3.42
C THR A 164 -13.51 -10.04 4.58
N LYS A 165 -12.74 -11.08 4.96
CA LYS A 165 -13.08 -11.89 6.14
C LYS A 165 -13.07 -11.06 7.42
N VAL A 166 -12.12 -10.14 7.59
CA VAL A 166 -12.09 -9.22 8.74
C VAL A 166 -13.34 -8.33 8.78
N LEU A 167 -13.73 -7.78 7.61
CA LEU A 167 -14.92 -6.92 7.52
C LEU A 167 -16.23 -7.66 7.88
N ASN A 168 -16.31 -8.94 7.57
CA ASN A 168 -17.50 -9.77 7.80
C ASN A 168 -17.47 -10.52 9.15
N ALA A 169 -16.36 -10.46 9.89
CA ALA A 169 -16.20 -11.19 11.13
C ALA A 169 -17.20 -10.70 12.20
N GLN A 170 -17.74 -11.64 12.98
CA GLN A 170 -18.45 -11.36 14.22
C GLN A 170 -17.43 -10.93 15.29
N ILE A 171 -17.92 -10.17 16.29
CA ILE A 171 -17.05 -9.56 17.31
C ILE A 171 -16.26 -10.63 18.06
N GLU A 172 -16.88 -11.76 18.35
CA GLU A 172 -16.31 -12.87 19.12
C GLU A 172 -15.07 -13.50 18.46
N VAL A 173 -14.97 -13.40 17.12
CA VAL A 173 -13.88 -14.01 16.34
C VAL A 173 -13.03 -12.97 15.58
N LEU A 174 -13.33 -11.68 15.75
CA LEU A 174 -12.69 -10.61 14.99
C LEU A 174 -11.16 -10.60 15.15
N GLU A 175 -10.69 -10.74 16.40
CA GLU A 175 -9.25 -10.73 16.69
C GLU A 175 -8.54 -11.93 16.05
N ASP A 176 -9.15 -13.12 16.08
CA ASP A 176 -8.57 -14.31 15.44
C ASP A 176 -8.48 -14.14 13.93
N VAL A 177 -9.51 -13.57 13.31
CA VAL A 177 -9.53 -13.30 11.86
C VAL A 177 -8.51 -12.22 11.48
N LYS A 178 -8.37 -11.16 12.29
CA LYS A 178 -7.32 -10.14 12.12
C LYS A 178 -5.92 -10.72 12.23
N ASN A 179 -5.67 -11.54 13.26
CA ASN A 179 -4.40 -12.26 13.43
C ASN A 179 -4.10 -13.15 12.23
N GLY A 180 -5.13 -13.77 11.63
CA GLY A 180 -4.99 -14.56 10.40
C GLY A 180 -4.59 -13.72 9.17
N LEU A 181 -5.09 -12.49 9.06
CA LEU A 181 -4.65 -11.53 8.04
C LEU A 181 -3.23 -11.04 8.33
N GLN A 182 -2.93 -10.65 9.58
CA GLN A 182 -1.62 -10.15 9.97
C GLN A 182 -0.49 -11.19 9.72
N LYS A 183 -0.76 -12.48 9.98
CA LYS A 183 0.19 -13.56 9.69
C LYS A 183 0.43 -13.76 8.19
N PHE A 184 -0.51 -13.39 7.35
CA PHE A 184 -0.38 -13.42 5.88
C PHE A 184 0.36 -12.21 5.34
N CYS A 185 0.21 -11.05 5.98
CA CYS A 185 0.86 -9.80 5.62
C CYS A 185 2.38 -9.87 5.84
N ASP A 186 3.09 -8.97 5.21
CA ASP A 186 4.53 -8.87 5.36
C ASP A 186 4.88 -8.49 6.81
N ARG A 187 5.87 -9.17 7.34
CA ARG A 187 6.39 -8.85 8.67
C ARG A 187 7.36 -7.68 8.55
N GLY A 188 7.31 -6.80 9.54
CA GLY A 188 8.38 -5.84 9.74
C GLY A 188 9.64 -6.54 10.26
N PHE A 189 10.76 -5.86 10.16
CA PHE A 189 12.00 -6.26 10.82
C PHE A 189 11.86 -6.09 12.34
N SER A 190 12.50 -6.98 13.10
CA SER A 190 12.41 -6.99 14.55
C SER A 190 13.39 -6.01 15.20
N SER A 191 14.45 -5.63 14.49
CA SER A 191 15.46 -4.69 14.97
C SER A 191 16.00 -3.80 13.86
N GLN A 192 16.68 -2.72 14.25
CA GLN A 192 17.35 -1.82 13.32
C GLN A 192 18.53 -2.49 12.60
N GLU A 193 19.22 -3.40 13.30
CA GLU A 193 20.34 -4.16 12.75
C GLU A 193 19.88 -5.03 11.57
N GLU A 194 18.75 -5.73 11.71
CA GLU A 194 18.15 -6.52 10.61
C GLU A 194 17.80 -5.64 9.39
N ILE A 195 17.31 -4.42 9.61
CA ILE A 195 17.01 -3.48 8.51
C ILE A 195 18.31 -3.11 7.78
N LEU A 196 19.36 -2.74 8.51
CA LEU A 196 20.63 -2.33 7.93
C LEU A 196 21.31 -3.49 7.19
N GLU A 197 21.28 -4.71 7.76
CA GLU A 197 21.78 -5.91 7.10
C GLU A 197 21.07 -6.17 5.79
N TYR A 198 19.73 -6.14 5.80
CA TYR A 198 18.91 -6.28 4.59
C TYR A 198 19.21 -5.20 3.54
N CYS A 199 19.38 -3.94 3.96
CA CYS A 199 19.73 -2.86 3.05
C CYS A 199 21.09 -3.10 2.39
N ASN A 200 22.10 -3.52 3.17
CA ASN A 200 23.42 -3.84 2.65
C ASN A 200 23.40 -5.00 1.66
N GLU A 201 22.74 -6.11 2.00
CA GLU A 201 22.62 -7.29 1.13
C GLU A 201 21.92 -6.99 -0.20
N ASN A 202 20.95 -6.08 -0.18
CA ASN A 202 20.15 -5.72 -1.35
C ASN A 202 20.62 -4.43 -2.03
N HIS A 203 21.78 -3.87 -1.62
CA HIS A 203 22.34 -2.62 -2.15
C HIS A 203 21.34 -1.46 -2.12
N ILE A 204 20.54 -1.38 -1.04
CA ILE A 204 19.60 -0.28 -0.80
C ILE A 204 20.35 0.85 -0.11
N PRO A 205 20.17 2.11 -0.50
CA PRO A 205 20.79 3.25 0.17
C PRO A 205 20.46 3.31 1.66
N CYS A 206 21.48 3.48 2.52
CA CYS A 206 21.36 3.57 3.98
C CYS A 206 22.01 4.85 4.49
#